data_6f568a44edd44451d6b03dbd6ae900b6
#
_entry.id   6f568a44edd44451d6b03dbd6ae900b6
#
_cell.length_a   1.000
_cell.length_b   1.000
_cell.length_c   1.000
_cell.angle_alpha   90.00
_cell.angle_beta   90.00
_cell.angle_gamma   90.00
#
_symmetry.space_group_name_H-M   'P 1'
#
loop_
_entity.id
_entity.type
_entity.pdbx_description
1 polymer ?
#
loop_
_entity_poly.entity_id
_entity_poly.type
_entity_poly.pdbx_seq_one_letter_code
_entity_poly.pdbx_strand_id
1 'polypeptide(L)'
;MTDSDRQKTADHWATAYENERFSRREWIGHPAAQERMKRIMGGHATHAQWFIKTQLMNKPVRRGLGIGVGVAFHENQIVASGAVERYDYFDLSQAGLDLAKAGAADLGVADRITFHCADVNEIPLEEGAYDVITFMASLHHIHELERTLLNCQRALAPGGVLWAFEYVGPDRFDYPDEHTDIARRIYRMLAPELHLPGEPELKFPTPEAVIEVDPTEAVHSSEILPTMRRIWPDMEVHGQYGSLSFMIMWCLNYDYIYDDPRGVEAYRTLIDIETALVDSGQLPHYFVNAIARKAPPLTAKQRLVRRLGIDPHGGFYAALGRAKQRLAK
;
A
#
# COMPACT_ATOMS: atom_id res chain seq x y z
N MET A 1 -6.39 14.52 14.83
CA MET A 1 -7.65 14.42 14.07
C MET A 1 -8.81 14.71 14.99
N THR A 2 -9.76 15.58 14.61
CA THR A 2 -10.96 15.88 15.41
C THR A 2 -12.04 14.81 15.17
N ASP A 3 -13.06 14.73 16.05
CA ASP A 3 -14.20 13.82 15.83
C ASP A 3 -14.98 14.16 14.55
N SER A 4 -15.04 15.47 14.21
CA SER A 4 -15.64 15.94 12.95
C SER A 4 -14.88 15.42 11.73
N ASP A 5 -13.53 15.41 11.76
CA ASP A 5 -12.72 14.91 10.65
C ASP A 5 -12.90 13.41 10.47
N ARG A 6 -12.95 12.65 11.59
CA ARG A 6 -13.21 11.20 11.57
C ARG A 6 -14.55 10.88 10.93
N GLN A 7 -15.60 11.61 11.34
CA GLN A 7 -16.93 11.40 10.78
C GLN A 7 -16.95 11.74 9.28
N LYS A 8 -16.33 12.85 8.89
CA LYS A 8 -16.26 13.25 7.47
C LYS A 8 -15.53 12.21 6.62
N THR A 9 -14.40 11.70 7.10
CA THR A 9 -13.66 10.61 6.42
C THR A 9 -14.50 9.34 6.32
N ALA A 10 -15.16 8.92 7.40
CA ALA A 10 -16.03 7.74 7.39
C ALA A 10 -17.20 7.89 6.40
N ASP A 11 -17.84 9.06 6.36
CA ASP A 11 -18.94 9.36 5.44
C ASP A 11 -18.47 9.41 3.97
N HIS A 12 -17.28 9.98 3.71
CA HIS A 12 -16.66 9.99 2.39
C HIS A 12 -16.46 8.57 1.87
N TRP A 13 -15.85 7.71 2.65
CA TRP A 13 -15.57 6.32 2.25
C TRP A 13 -16.85 5.48 2.15
N ALA A 14 -17.85 5.69 3.02
CA ALA A 14 -19.16 5.04 2.88
C ALA A 14 -19.79 5.36 1.51
N THR A 15 -19.78 6.65 1.12
CA THR A 15 -20.30 7.09 -0.20
C THR A 15 -19.45 6.56 -1.36
N ALA A 16 -18.13 6.52 -1.20
CA ALA A 16 -17.23 6.00 -2.23
C ALA A 16 -17.48 4.52 -2.51
N TYR A 17 -17.71 3.72 -1.48
CA TYR A 17 -17.98 2.28 -1.62
C TYR A 17 -19.35 1.97 -2.24
N GLU A 18 -20.34 2.85 -2.10
CA GLU A 18 -21.65 2.69 -2.78
C GLU A 18 -21.56 2.93 -4.29
N ASN A 19 -20.48 3.55 -4.77
CA ASN A 19 -20.33 3.89 -6.18
C ASN A 19 -19.67 2.74 -6.96
N GLU A 20 -20.44 2.01 -7.76
CA GLU A 20 -19.96 0.92 -8.64
C GLU A 20 -18.78 1.31 -9.55
N ARG A 21 -18.66 2.62 -9.88
CA ARG A 21 -17.54 3.13 -10.67
C ARG A 21 -16.23 3.25 -9.89
N PHE A 22 -16.25 3.13 -8.56
CA PHE A 22 -15.04 3.27 -7.75
C PHE A 22 -13.97 2.24 -8.15
N SER A 23 -14.34 0.99 -8.35
CA SER A 23 -13.42 -0.09 -8.77
C SER A 23 -12.81 0.13 -10.16
N ARG A 24 -13.47 0.88 -11.04
CA ARG A 24 -12.95 1.25 -12.38
C ARG A 24 -12.10 2.53 -12.34
N ARG A 25 -12.22 3.34 -11.31
CA ARG A 25 -11.49 4.61 -11.19
C ARG A 25 -10.09 4.46 -10.60
N GLU A 26 -9.79 3.32 -10.04
CA GLU A 26 -8.44 3.04 -9.57
C GLU A 26 -7.47 2.88 -10.74
N TRP A 27 -6.37 3.62 -10.70
CA TRP A 27 -5.35 3.60 -11.76
C TRP A 27 -4.76 2.20 -12.03
N ILE A 28 -4.72 1.33 -11.01
CA ILE A 28 -4.28 -0.07 -11.12
C ILE A 28 -5.38 -1.03 -11.62
N GLY A 29 -6.64 -0.60 -11.64
CA GLY A 29 -7.77 -1.43 -12.06
C GLY A 29 -7.77 -1.76 -13.55
N HIS A 30 -7.14 -0.94 -14.40
CA HIS A 30 -7.09 -1.15 -15.84
C HIS A 30 -6.24 -2.39 -16.21
N PRO A 31 -6.68 -3.22 -17.19
CA PRO A 31 -5.96 -4.45 -17.56
C PRO A 31 -4.48 -4.22 -17.91
N ALA A 32 -4.13 -3.14 -18.60
CA ALA A 32 -2.75 -2.81 -18.93
C ALA A 32 -1.89 -2.52 -17.70
N ALA A 33 -2.46 -1.81 -16.70
CA ALA A 33 -1.80 -1.58 -15.42
C ALA A 33 -1.62 -2.88 -14.65
N GLN A 34 -2.65 -3.74 -14.62
CA GLN A 34 -2.57 -5.05 -13.98
C GLN A 34 -1.54 -5.98 -14.64
N GLU A 35 -1.41 -5.97 -15.96
CA GLU A 35 -0.35 -6.71 -16.67
C GLU A 35 1.05 -6.24 -16.26
N ARG A 36 1.26 -4.93 -16.15
CA ARG A 36 2.51 -4.35 -15.64
C ARG A 36 2.75 -4.78 -14.20
N MET A 37 1.75 -4.66 -13.32
CA MET A 37 1.85 -5.10 -11.92
C MET A 37 2.22 -6.58 -11.81
N LYS A 38 1.56 -7.44 -12.55
CA LYS A 38 1.90 -8.86 -12.62
C LYS A 38 3.35 -9.09 -13.03
N ARG A 39 3.86 -8.36 -14.02
CA ARG A 39 5.26 -8.47 -14.51
C ARG A 39 6.26 -8.07 -13.43
N ILE A 40 6.08 -6.91 -12.76
CA ILE A 40 6.99 -6.43 -11.72
C ILE A 40 6.91 -7.26 -10.43
N MET A 41 5.79 -7.93 -10.19
CA MET A 41 5.62 -8.89 -9.11
C MET A 41 6.09 -10.32 -9.48
N GLY A 42 6.94 -10.48 -10.48
CA GLY A 42 7.50 -11.80 -10.84
C GLY A 42 6.48 -12.79 -11.38
N GLY A 43 5.40 -12.32 -12.01
CA GLY A 43 4.35 -13.16 -12.60
C GLY A 43 3.19 -13.49 -11.67
N HIS A 44 3.22 -13.02 -10.42
CA HIS A 44 2.11 -13.22 -9.47
C HIS A 44 0.88 -12.37 -9.88
N ALA A 45 -0.31 -13.00 -9.83
CA ALA A 45 -1.53 -12.37 -10.32
C ALA A 45 -2.06 -11.26 -9.41
N THR A 46 -1.80 -11.34 -8.10
CA THR A 46 -2.23 -10.34 -7.11
C THR A 46 -1.11 -10.01 -6.13
N HIS A 47 -1.20 -8.83 -5.51
CA HIS A 47 -0.28 -8.45 -4.43
C HIS A 47 -0.32 -9.44 -3.27
N ALA A 48 -1.50 -9.96 -2.90
CA ALA A 48 -1.63 -10.99 -1.88
C ALA A 48 -0.86 -12.26 -2.25
N GLN A 49 -0.98 -12.74 -3.49
CA GLN A 49 -0.24 -13.91 -3.96
C GLN A 49 1.27 -13.67 -3.94
N TRP A 50 1.72 -12.50 -4.40
CA TRP A 50 3.12 -12.10 -4.33
C TRP A 50 3.62 -12.11 -2.88
N PHE A 51 2.90 -11.47 -1.96
CA PHE A 51 3.26 -11.41 -0.55
C PHE A 51 3.37 -12.81 0.09
N ILE A 52 2.37 -13.66 -0.12
CA ILE A 52 2.37 -15.05 0.40
C ILE A 52 3.58 -15.84 -0.11
N LYS A 53 3.86 -15.74 -1.42
CA LYS A 53 4.93 -16.54 -2.07
C LYS A 53 6.32 -16.05 -1.72
N THR A 54 6.52 -14.73 -1.69
CA THR A 54 7.85 -14.10 -1.57
C THR A 54 8.16 -13.69 -0.13
N GLN A 55 7.19 -13.18 0.62
CA GLN A 55 7.42 -12.63 1.96
C GLN A 55 7.12 -13.63 3.06
N LEU A 56 6.06 -14.42 2.95
CA LEU A 56 5.77 -15.52 3.86
C LEU A 56 6.40 -16.85 3.42
N MET A 57 6.93 -16.94 2.19
CA MET A 57 7.55 -18.17 1.63
C MET A 57 6.63 -19.39 1.75
N ASN A 58 5.31 -19.21 1.58
CA ASN A 58 4.25 -20.20 1.79
C ASN A 58 4.25 -20.87 3.19
N LYS A 59 4.78 -20.21 4.21
CA LYS A 59 4.71 -20.68 5.59
C LYS A 59 3.51 -20.05 6.28
N PRO A 60 2.51 -20.84 6.71
CA PRO A 60 1.38 -20.31 7.44
C PRO A 60 1.82 -19.67 8.75
N VAL A 61 1.15 -18.57 9.09
CA VAL A 61 1.32 -17.85 10.34
C VAL A 61 -0.03 -17.72 11.06
N ARG A 62 -0.01 -17.41 12.36
CA ARG A 62 -1.20 -17.51 13.20
C ARG A 62 -2.11 -16.30 13.11
N ARG A 63 -1.56 -15.08 13.24
CA ARG A 63 -2.39 -13.88 13.43
C ARG A 63 -1.92 -12.71 12.58
N GLY A 64 -2.85 -12.11 11.85
CA GLY A 64 -2.66 -10.88 11.10
C GLY A 64 -3.44 -9.72 11.69
N LEU A 65 -3.06 -8.51 11.32
CA LEU A 65 -3.72 -7.25 11.62
C LEU A 65 -3.79 -6.42 10.33
N GLY A 66 -4.98 -6.04 9.89
CA GLY A 66 -5.20 -5.09 8.80
C GLY A 66 -5.68 -3.75 9.36
N ILE A 67 -5.10 -2.66 8.91
CA ILE A 67 -5.42 -1.31 9.38
C ILE A 67 -5.85 -0.45 8.20
N GLY A 68 -7.06 0.15 8.30
CA GLY A 68 -7.70 0.86 7.21
C GLY A 68 -8.00 -0.08 6.04
N VAL A 69 -8.65 -1.21 6.35
CA VAL A 69 -8.79 -2.33 5.40
C VAL A 69 -9.81 -2.05 4.28
N GLY A 70 -10.70 -1.06 4.44
CA GLY A 70 -11.77 -0.81 3.49
C GLY A 70 -12.54 -2.09 3.16
N VAL A 71 -12.53 -2.48 1.88
CA VAL A 71 -13.16 -3.73 1.42
C VAL A 71 -12.30 -4.99 1.65
N ALA A 72 -11.11 -4.85 2.19
CA ALA A 72 -10.17 -5.93 2.57
C ALA A 72 -9.87 -6.96 1.45
N PHE A 73 -9.79 -6.52 0.21
CA PHE A 73 -9.63 -7.42 -0.94
C PHE A 73 -8.37 -8.31 -0.82
N HIS A 74 -7.24 -7.74 -0.43
CA HIS A 74 -5.98 -8.48 -0.32
C HIS A 74 -5.93 -9.33 0.95
N GLU A 75 -6.39 -8.79 2.07
CA GLU A 75 -6.42 -9.50 3.36
C GLU A 75 -7.34 -10.71 3.30
N ASN A 76 -8.52 -10.59 2.71
CA ASN A 76 -9.44 -11.71 2.51
C ASN A 76 -8.81 -12.84 1.68
N GLN A 77 -8.03 -12.51 0.64
CA GLN A 77 -7.28 -13.52 -0.14
C GLN A 77 -6.17 -14.18 0.70
N ILE A 78 -5.47 -13.43 1.57
CA ILE A 78 -4.45 -13.98 2.46
C ILE A 78 -5.07 -14.98 3.41
N VAL A 79 -6.20 -14.66 4.04
CA VAL A 79 -6.93 -15.57 4.94
C VAL A 79 -7.45 -16.78 4.17
N ALA A 80 -8.06 -16.58 3.00
CA ALA A 80 -8.63 -17.65 2.17
C ALA A 80 -7.57 -18.65 1.70
N SER A 81 -6.34 -18.18 1.45
CA SER A 81 -5.21 -19.06 1.08
C SER A 81 -4.72 -19.93 2.24
N GLY A 82 -5.11 -19.65 3.49
CA GLY A 82 -4.56 -20.30 4.68
C GLY A 82 -3.18 -19.81 5.10
N ALA A 83 -2.65 -18.76 4.45
CA ALA A 83 -1.34 -18.19 4.81
C ALA A 83 -1.35 -17.49 6.18
N VAL A 84 -2.50 -16.98 6.61
CA VAL A 84 -2.74 -16.44 7.96
C VAL A 84 -3.99 -17.11 8.51
N GLU A 85 -3.91 -17.66 9.73
CA GLU A 85 -5.02 -18.42 10.32
C GLU A 85 -6.19 -17.54 10.75
N ARG A 86 -5.88 -16.41 11.40
CA ARG A 86 -6.85 -15.43 11.91
C ARG A 86 -6.39 -14.01 11.63
N TYR A 87 -7.36 -13.10 11.47
CA TYR A 87 -7.08 -11.70 11.19
C TYR A 87 -7.96 -10.78 12.04
N ASP A 88 -7.39 -9.67 12.48
CA ASP A 88 -8.14 -8.56 13.08
C ASP A 88 -8.16 -7.41 12.06
N TYR A 89 -9.33 -6.92 11.70
CA TYR A 89 -9.52 -5.81 10.77
C TYR A 89 -9.97 -4.57 11.52
N PHE A 90 -9.26 -3.46 11.29
CA PHE A 90 -9.60 -2.14 11.82
C PHE A 90 -9.90 -1.18 10.67
N ASP A 91 -11.03 -0.50 10.77
CA ASP A 91 -11.40 0.58 9.86
C ASP A 91 -12.29 1.59 10.58
N LEU A 92 -12.28 2.86 10.14
CA LEU A 92 -13.19 3.89 10.64
C LEU A 92 -14.57 3.80 9.98
N SER A 93 -14.66 3.21 8.78
CA SER A 93 -15.89 3.07 8.01
C SER A 93 -16.57 1.73 8.29
N GLN A 94 -17.72 1.77 8.94
CA GLN A 94 -18.56 0.58 9.11
C GLN A 94 -19.00 0.00 7.77
N ALA A 95 -19.30 0.85 6.77
CA ALA A 95 -19.67 0.41 5.43
C ALA A 95 -18.54 -0.38 4.75
N GLY A 96 -17.29 0.07 4.86
CA GLY A 96 -16.12 -0.68 4.39
C GLY A 96 -16.00 -2.05 5.06
N LEU A 97 -16.14 -2.10 6.38
CA LEU A 97 -16.10 -3.36 7.14
C LEU A 97 -17.24 -4.32 6.76
N ASP A 98 -18.43 -3.81 6.49
CA ASP A 98 -19.56 -4.64 6.04
C ASP A 98 -19.28 -5.29 4.68
N LEU A 99 -18.68 -4.54 3.75
CA LEU A 99 -18.21 -5.07 2.47
C LEU A 99 -17.05 -6.06 2.63
N ALA A 100 -16.09 -5.76 3.50
CA ALA A 100 -14.99 -6.66 3.83
C ALA A 100 -15.52 -8.00 4.38
N LYS A 101 -16.54 -7.93 5.26
CA LYS A 101 -17.21 -9.10 5.83
C LYS A 101 -17.98 -9.90 4.78
N ALA A 102 -18.69 -9.23 3.87
CA ALA A 102 -19.38 -9.89 2.76
C ALA A 102 -18.37 -10.63 1.86
N GLY A 103 -17.29 -9.96 1.45
CA GLY A 103 -16.22 -10.59 0.65
C GLY A 103 -15.54 -11.76 1.37
N ALA A 104 -15.36 -11.68 2.69
CA ALA A 104 -14.84 -12.78 3.51
C ALA A 104 -15.83 -13.96 3.59
N ALA A 105 -17.14 -13.68 3.65
CA ALA A 105 -18.18 -14.71 3.65
C ALA A 105 -18.24 -15.45 2.30
N ASP A 106 -18.14 -14.73 1.18
CA ASP A 106 -18.07 -15.30 -0.17
C ASP A 106 -16.89 -16.27 -0.34
N LEU A 107 -15.79 -15.99 0.36
CA LEU A 107 -14.59 -16.84 0.39
C LEU A 107 -14.63 -17.92 1.49
N GLY A 108 -15.69 -17.96 2.32
CA GLY A 108 -15.86 -18.92 3.40
C GLY A 108 -14.89 -18.74 4.57
N VAL A 109 -14.47 -17.51 4.87
CA VAL A 109 -13.43 -17.23 5.88
C VAL A 109 -13.83 -16.18 6.93
N ALA A 110 -15.06 -15.71 6.91
CA ALA A 110 -15.53 -14.65 7.82
C ALA A 110 -15.43 -15.03 9.31
N ASP A 111 -15.51 -16.31 9.65
CA ASP A 111 -15.36 -16.85 11.00
C ASP A 111 -13.93 -16.79 11.55
N ARG A 112 -12.95 -16.52 10.67
CA ARG A 112 -11.52 -16.35 11.02
C ARG A 112 -11.12 -14.89 11.18
N ILE A 113 -12.06 -13.95 11.02
CA ILE A 113 -11.78 -12.52 11.02
C ILE A 113 -12.60 -11.85 12.12
N THR A 114 -11.94 -10.98 12.89
CA THR A 114 -12.58 -10.09 13.85
C THR A 114 -12.60 -8.68 13.27
N PHE A 115 -13.77 -8.04 13.23
CA PHE A 115 -13.98 -6.72 12.64
C PHE A 115 -14.13 -5.68 13.73
N HIS A 116 -13.38 -4.58 13.64
CA HIS A 116 -13.36 -3.49 14.62
C HIS A 116 -13.59 -2.16 13.90
N CYS A 117 -14.77 -1.56 14.08
CA CYS A 117 -15.04 -0.18 13.62
C CYS A 117 -14.44 0.79 14.65
N ALA A 118 -13.18 1.18 14.47
CA ALA A 118 -12.46 1.97 15.45
C ALA A 118 -11.16 2.56 14.87
N ASP A 119 -10.69 3.66 15.48
CA ASP A 119 -9.35 4.19 15.23
C ASP A 119 -8.30 3.30 15.90
N VAL A 120 -7.41 2.73 15.10
CA VAL A 120 -6.31 1.89 15.62
C VAL A 120 -5.41 2.60 16.62
N ASN A 121 -5.33 3.94 16.57
CA ASN A 121 -4.56 4.72 17.54
C ASN A 121 -5.19 4.76 18.94
N GLU A 122 -6.47 4.46 19.07
CA GLU A 122 -7.20 4.46 20.34
C GLU A 122 -7.27 3.07 21.00
N ILE A 123 -6.88 2.02 20.26
CA ILE A 123 -6.91 0.66 20.79
C ILE A 123 -5.47 0.19 21.08
N PRO A 124 -5.19 -0.27 22.31
CA PRO A 124 -3.89 -0.83 22.64
C PRO A 124 -3.69 -2.15 21.89
N LEU A 125 -2.73 -2.17 20.97
CA LEU A 125 -2.29 -3.39 20.29
C LEU A 125 -1.44 -4.23 21.28
N GLU A 126 -1.78 -5.52 21.39
CA GLU A 126 -1.02 -6.47 22.21
C GLU A 126 0.40 -6.65 21.70
N GLU A 127 1.40 -6.54 22.58
CA GLU A 127 2.81 -6.67 22.22
C GLU A 127 3.14 -8.08 21.70
N GLY A 128 3.77 -8.15 20.53
CA GLY A 128 4.22 -9.41 19.94
C GLY A 128 3.11 -10.34 19.48
N ALA A 129 1.87 -9.85 19.33
CA ALA A 129 0.70 -10.66 19.02
C ALA A 129 0.55 -11.00 17.53
N TYR A 130 1.10 -10.20 16.61
CA TYR A 130 0.83 -10.29 15.19
C TYR A 130 2.05 -10.74 14.38
N ASP A 131 1.86 -11.78 13.59
CA ASP A 131 2.89 -12.26 12.66
C ASP A 131 2.92 -11.44 11.36
N VAL A 132 1.77 -10.85 10.99
CA VAL A 132 1.59 -9.99 9.80
C VAL A 132 0.82 -8.74 10.20
N ILE A 133 1.27 -7.57 9.73
CA ILE A 133 0.48 -6.33 9.77
C ILE A 133 0.41 -5.78 8.34
N THR A 134 -0.78 -5.39 7.89
CA THR A 134 -1.02 -4.86 6.54
C THR A 134 -1.61 -3.46 6.56
N PHE A 135 -1.12 -2.63 5.62
CA PHE A 135 -1.71 -1.37 5.19
C PHE A 135 -1.85 -1.42 3.67
N MET A 136 -3.07 -1.40 3.17
CA MET A 136 -3.37 -1.47 1.74
C MET A 136 -3.98 -0.16 1.27
N ALA A 137 -3.13 0.78 0.86
CA ALA A 137 -3.51 2.15 0.50
C ALA A 137 -4.27 2.84 1.66
N SER A 138 -3.73 2.77 2.86
CA SER A 138 -4.38 3.29 4.07
C SER A 138 -3.42 4.04 5.02
N LEU A 139 -2.12 3.78 4.96
CA LEU A 139 -1.15 4.42 5.84
C LEU A 139 -1.01 5.93 5.56
N HIS A 140 -1.27 6.37 4.31
CA HIS A 140 -1.26 7.77 3.92
C HIS A 140 -2.44 8.59 4.52
N HIS A 141 -3.45 7.92 5.10
CA HIS A 141 -4.52 8.57 5.85
C HIS A 141 -4.19 8.75 7.35
N ILE A 142 -3.07 8.22 7.83
CA ILE A 142 -2.76 8.21 9.27
C ILE A 142 -2.10 9.52 9.70
N HIS A 143 -2.80 10.31 10.53
CA HIS A 143 -2.26 11.55 11.10
C HIS A 143 -1.09 11.31 12.07
N GLU A 144 -1.23 10.31 12.95
CA GLU A 144 -0.22 9.97 13.96
C GLU A 144 0.76 8.92 13.42
N LEU A 145 1.34 9.17 12.23
CA LEU A 145 2.12 8.22 11.44
C LEU A 145 3.20 7.49 12.26
N GLU A 146 4.10 8.25 12.92
CA GLU A 146 5.20 7.66 13.67
C GLU A 146 4.71 6.86 14.87
N ARG A 147 3.71 7.37 15.59
CA ARG A 147 3.09 6.68 16.73
C ARG A 147 2.46 5.37 16.30
N THR A 148 1.69 5.37 15.20
CA THR A 148 1.05 4.17 14.65
C THR A 148 2.10 3.13 14.25
N LEU A 149 3.13 3.54 13.52
CA LEU A 149 4.21 2.64 13.10
C LEU A 149 5.01 2.06 14.28
N LEU A 150 5.27 2.85 15.33
CA LEU A 150 5.90 2.35 16.58
C LEU A 150 4.99 1.38 17.32
N ASN A 151 3.66 1.61 17.34
CA ASN A 151 2.70 0.67 17.91
C ASN A 151 2.70 -0.64 17.12
N CYS A 152 2.72 -0.58 15.78
CA CYS A 152 2.84 -1.76 14.92
C CYS A 152 4.14 -2.51 15.16
N GLN A 153 5.28 -1.80 15.32
CA GLN A 153 6.56 -2.44 15.62
C GLN A 153 6.52 -3.22 16.94
N ARG A 154 5.88 -2.66 17.98
CA ARG A 154 5.69 -3.36 19.25
C ARG A 154 4.78 -4.57 19.11
N ALA A 155 3.66 -4.40 18.39
CA ALA A 155 2.65 -5.43 18.18
C ALA A 155 3.11 -6.59 17.31
N LEU A 156 4.07 -6.38 16.40
CA LEU A 156 4.67 -7.46 15.62
C LEU A 156 5.35 -8.50 16.53
N ALA A 157 5.10 -9.78 16.24
CA ALA A 157 5.84 -10.89 16.80
C ALA A 157 7.30 -10.86 16.33
N PRO A 158 8.25 -11.44 17.09
CA PRO A 158 9.63 -11.57 16.63
C PRO A 158 9.71 -12.35 15.30
N GLY A 159 10.28 -11.72 14.27
CA GLY A 159 10.30 -12.24 12.90
C GLY A 159 9.06 -11.92 12.09
N GLY A 160 8.06 -11.27 12.69
CA GLY A 160 6.84 -10.81 12.02
C GLY A 160 7.13 -9.74 10.97
N VAL A 161 6.20 -9.58 10.03
CA VAL A 161 6.33 -8.70 8.86
C VAL A 161 5.21 -7.68 8.81
N LEU A 162 5.56 -6.41 8.55
CA LEU A 162 4.64 -5.37 8.13
C LEU A 162 4.76 -5.22 6.62
N TRP A 163 3.64 -5.22 5.94
CA TRP A 163 3.51 -4.95 4.52
C TRP A 163 2.60 -3.75 4.30
N ALA A 164 3.11 -2.75 3.61
CA ALA A 164 2.36 -1.59 3.17
C ALA A 164 2.42 -1.49 1.64
N PHE A 165 1.26 -1.56 0.98
CA PHE A 165 1.10 -1.09 -0.40
C PHE A 165 0.56 0.33 -0.31
N GLU A 166 1.38 1.33 -0.66
CA GLU A 166 1.08 2.72 -0.31
C GLU A 166 1.39 3.73 -1.40
N TYR A 167 0.57 4.79 -1.39
CA TYR A 167 0.93 6.07 -2.00
C TYR A 167 1.98 6.77 -1.12
N VAL A 168 3.11 7.08 -1.72
CA VAL A 168 4.27 7.74 -1.07
C VAL A 168 4.70 9.01 -1.82
N GLY A 169 3.80 9.53 -2.64
CA GLY A 169 3.98 10.78 -3.37
C GLY A 169 3.81 12.00 -2.45
N PRO A 170 3.74 13.21 -3.04
CA PRO A 170 3.59 14.46 -2.30
C PRO A 170 2.35 14.47 -1.42
N ASP A 171 2.47 15.08 -0.23
CA ASP A 171 1.35 15.28 0.67
C ASP A 171 0.24 16.07 -0.02
N ARG A 172 -1.02 15.70 0.25
CA ARG A 172 -2.20 16.37 -0.32
C ARG A 172 -2.22 16.49 -1.84
N PHE A 173 -1.45 15.63 -2.54
CA PHE A 173 -1.28 15.68 -4.00
C PHE A 173 -0.71 17.01 -4.52
N ASP A 174 0.04 17.73 -3.68
CA ASP A 174 0.76 18.95 -4.07
C ASP A 174 1.99 18.60 -4.91
N TYR A 175 1.72 18.22 -6.16
CA TYR A 175 2.74 17.72 -7.07
C TYR A 175 3.75 18.79 -7.48
N PRO A 176 5.06 18.48 -7.53
CA PRO A 176 6.07 19.39 -8.07
C PRO A 176 5.75 19.84 -9.51
N ASP A 177 6.05 21.10 -9.82
CA ASP A 177 5.80 21.68 -11.14
C ASP A 177 6.41 20.85 -12.27
N GLU A 178 7.61 20.31 -12.08
CA GLU A 178 8.30 19.45 -13.06
C GLU A 178 7.50 18.19 -13.40
N HIS A 179 6.82 17.57 -12.40
CA HIS A 179 5.98 16.38 -12.61
C HIS A 179 4.66 16.76 -13.29
N THR A 180 4.03 17.85 -12.85
CA THR A 180 2.78 18.33 -13.45
C THR A 180 2.97 18.79 -14.88
N ASP A 181 4.13 19.38 -15.21
CA ASP A 181 4.48 19.80 -16.58
C ASP A 181 4.67 18.61 -17.52
N ILE A 182 5.29 17.54 -17.04
CA ILE A 182 5.38 16.27 -17.79
C ILE A 182 3.99 15.72 -18.04
N ALA A 183 3.17 15.62 -16.99
CA ALA A 183 1.81 15.08 -17.09
C ALA A 183 0.94 15.93 -18.05
N ARG A 184 0.97 17.27 -17.96
CA ARG A 184 0.23 18.17 -18.85
C ARG A 184 0.68 18.06 -20.30
N ARG A 185 1.99 17.92 -20.56
CA ARG A 185 2.52 17.74 -21.93
C ARG A 185 2.01 16.44 -22.53
N ILE A 186 2.08 15.34 -21.76
CA ILE A 186 1.60 14.04 -22.22
C ILE A 186 0.09 14.07 -22.44
N TYR A 187 -0.68 14.60 -21.48
CA TYR A 187 -2.13 14.71 -21.60
C TYR A 187 -2.57 15.46 -22.86
N ARG A 188 -1.93 16.58 -23.19
CA ARG A 188 -2.20 17.34 -24.43
C ARG A 188 -1.86 16.60 -25.72
N MET A 189 -1.00 15.57 -25.66
CA MET A 189 -0.67 14.72 -26.82
C MET A 189 -1.67 13.57 -27.02
N LEU A 190 -2.51 13.29 -26.03
CA LEU A 190 -3.52 12.24 -26.12
C LEU A 190 -4.61 12.66 -27.12
N ALA A 191 -5.19 11.66 -27.81
CA ALA A 191 -6.33 11.90 -28.67
C ALA A 191 -7.52 12.44 -27.87
N PRO A 192 -8.35 13.36 -28.42
CA PRO A 192 -9.45 13.99 -27.72
C PRO A 192 -10.45 13.00 -27.08
N GLU A 193 -10.62 11.81 -27.67
CA GLU A 193 -11.50 10.76 -27.18
C GLU A 193 -11.05 10.17 -25.84
N LEU A 194 -9.75 10.31 -25.51
CA LEU A 194 -9.18 9.88 -24.23
C LEU A 194 -9.47 10.88 -23.11
N HIS A 195 -9.75 12.12 -23.43
CA HIS A 195 -10.04 13.14 -22.42
C HIS A 195 -11.45 12.94 -21.86
N LEU A 196 -11.60 13.24 -20.57
CA LEU A 196 -12.92 13.29 -19.96
C LEU A 196 -13.79 14.32 -20.73
N PRO A 197 -15.00 13.97 -21.16
CA PRO A 197 -15.86 14.90 -21.89
C PRO A 197 -16.06 16.24 -21.17
N GLY A 198 -15.73 17.34 -21.84
CA GLY A 198 -15.78 18.69 -21.24
C GLY A 198 -14.54 19.13 -20.48
N GLU A 199 -13.51 18.27 -20.32
CA GLU A 199 -12.27 18.57 -19.60
C GLU A 199 -11.05 18.43 -20.54
N PRO A 200 -10.81 19.40 -21.44
CA PRO A 200 -9.70 19.31 -22.40
C PRO A 200 -8.31 19.55 -21.77
N GLU A 201 -8.28 20.06 -20.55
CA GLU A 201 -7.05 20.35 -19.81
C GLU A 201 -6.92 19.48 -18.56
N LEU A 202 -5.71 19.06 -18.28
CA LEU A 202 -5.38 18.32 -17.07
C LEU A 202 -5.38 19.28 -15.87
N LYS A 203 -6.27 19.04 -14.91
CA LYS A 203 -6.40 19.77 -13.66
C LYS A 203 -5.94 18.89 -12.52
N PHE A 204 -5.23 19.50 -11.57
CA PHE A 204 -4.86 18.85 -10.31
C PHE A 204 -5.66 19.48 -9.17
N PRO A 205 -6.06 18.72 -8.16
CA PRO A 205 -6.68 19.30 -6.97
C PRO A 205 -5.66 20.18 -6.24
N THR A 206 -6.15 21.22 -5.57
CA THR A 206 -5.32 21.96 -4.59
C THR A 206 -5.33 21.20 -3.26
N PRO A 207 -4.31 21.38 -2.39
CA PRO A 207 -4.33 20.80 -1.05
C PRO A 207 -5.61 21.09 -0.25
N GLU A 208 -6.16 22.31 -0.38
CA GLU A 208 -7.41 22.69 0.28
C GLU A 208 -8.60 21.89 -0.25
N ALA A 209 -8.68 21.67 -1.57
CA ALA A 209 -9.74 20.88 -2.18
C ALA A 209 -9.65 19.40 -1.76
N VAL A 210 -8.44 18.85 -1.61
CA VAL A 210 -8.24 17.50 -1.07
C VAL A 210 -8.75 17.42 0.36
N ILE A 211 -8.36 18.35 1.24
CA ILE A 211 -8.80 18.42 2.64
C ILE A 211 -10.31 18.62 2.75
N GLU A 212 -10.92 19.37 1.84
CA GLU A 212 -12.36 19.55 1.81
C GLU A 212 -13.11 18.27 1.51
N VAL A 213 -12.57 17.39 0.66
CA VAL A 213 -13.17 16.09 0.31
C VAL A 213 -12.90 15.07 1.42
N ASP A 214 -11.64 14.83 1.73
CA ASP A 214 -11.20 13.95 2.82
C ASP A 214 -10.06 14.60 3.62
N PRO A 215 -10.30 14.97 4.90
CA PRO A 215 -9.27 15.56 5.74
C PRO A 215 -8.07 14.67 6.00
N THR A 216 -8.19 13.36 5.76
CA THR A 216 -7.12 12.38 5.98
C THR A 216 -6.35 12.01 4.71
N GLU A 217 -6.84 12.38 3.52
CA GLU A 217 -6.24 12.00 2.24
C GLU A 217 -4.81 12.52 2.10
N ALA A 218 -3.87 11.62 1.91
CA ALA A 218 -2.46 11.89 1.66
C ALA A 218 -1.81 12.87 2.68
N VAL A 219 -2.18 12.75 3.99
CA VAL A 219 -1.83 13.72 5.03
C VAL A 219 -0.32 13.79 5.30
N HIS A 220 0.38 12.66 5.23
CA HIS A 220 1.82 12.50 5.47
C HIS A 220 2.47 11.49 4.51
N SER A 221 2.00 11.44 3.27
CA SER A 221 2.44 10.43 2.28
C SER A 221 3.94 10.48 2.03
N SER A 222 4.51 11.68 1.90
CA SER A 222 5.94 11.90 1.67
C SER A 222 6.81 11.44 2.85
N GLU A 223 6.25 11.41 4.06
CA GLU A 223 6.93 11.02 5.30
C GLU A 223 6.86 9.51 5.59
N ILE A 224 6.06 8.74 4.86
CA ILE A 224 5.89 7.30 5.11
C ILE A 224 7.23 6.56 5.04
N LEU A 225 7.91 6.62 3.91
CA LEU A 225 9.18 5.90 3.75
C LEU A 225 10.30 6.41 4.67
N PRO A 226 10.51 7.74 4.86
CA PRO A 226 11.45 8.25 5.84
C PRO A 226 11.18 7.73 7.26
N THR A 227 9.93 7.77 7.70
CA THR A 227 9.52 7.31 9.04
C THR A 227 9.69 5.81 9.20
N MET A 228 9.26 5.02 8.21
CA MET A 228 9.47 3.57 8.22
C MET A 228 10.96 3.21 8.29
N ARG A 229 11.84 3.89 7.53
CA ARG A 229 13.29 3.63 7.54
C ARG A 229 13.94 3.96 8.88
N ARG A 230 13.45 4.98 9.61
CA ARG A 230 13.93 5.25 10.98
C ARG A 230 13.61 4.10 11.93
N ILE A 231 12.45 3.47 11.78
CA ILE A 231 11.97 2.38 12.65
C ILE A 231 12.54 1.02 12.20
N TRP A 232 12.61 0.78 10.88
CA TRP A 232 13.13 -0.45 10.26
C TRP A 232 14.19 -0.11 9.19
N PRO A 233 15.45 0.10 9.60
CA PRO A 233 16.52 0.50 8.65
C PRO A 233 16.76 -0.49 7.52
N ASP A 234 16.49 -1.77 7.73
CA ASP A 234 16.68 -2.86 6.75
C ASP A 234 15.40 -3.19 5.95
N MET A 235 14.39 -2.28 5.94
CA MET A 235 13.17 -2.50 5.16
C MET A 235 13.43 -2.57 3.66
N GLU A 236 12.62 -3.38 2.97
CA GLU A 236 12.62 -3.46 1.51
C GLU A 236 11.56 -2.52 0.93
N VAL A 237 11.86 -1.91 -0.22
CA VAL A 237 10.92 -1.06 -0.95
C VAL A 237 10.92 -1.47 -2.42
N HIS A 238 9.75 -1.84 -2.93
CA HIS A 238 9.54 -2.26 -4.31
C HIS A 238 8.62 -1.26 -4.99
N GLY A 239 9.16 -0.48 -5.94
CA GLY A 239 8.40 0.53 -6.68
C GLY A 239 7.25 -0.07 -7.49
N GLN A 240 6.12 0.63 -7.52
CA GLN A 240 4.89 0.18 -8.19
C GLN A 240 4.39 1.18 -9.23
N TYR A 241 5.22 2.16 -9.64
CA TYR A 241 4.88 3.24 -10.57
C TYR A 241 3.79 4.19 -10.04
N GLY A 242 2.80 4.56 -10.84
CA GLY A 242 1.66 5.38 -10.44
C GLY A 242 1.90 6.89 -10.44
N SER A 243 3.06 7.37 -10.90
CA SER A 243 3.37 8.81 -10.92
C SER A 243 2.70 9.57 -12.07
N LEU A 244 2.52 8.94 -13.23
CA LEU A 244 1.82 9.55 -14.36
C LEU A 244 0.39 9.05 -14.47
N SER A 245 0.20 7.73 -14.49
CA SER A 245 -1.10 7.10 -14.67
C SER A 245 -2.10 7.49 -13.57
N PHE A 246 -1.67 7.58 -12.31
CA PHE A 246 -2.51 8.07 -11.22
C PHE A 246 -2.84 9.56 -11.38
N MET A 247 -1.83 10.39 -11.70
CA MET A 247 -2.04 11.83 -11.84
C MET A 247 -3.06 12.21 -12.92
N ILE A 248 -3.08 11.49 -14.05
CA ILE A 248 -3.94 11.85 -15.18
C ILE A 248 -5.25 11.07 -15.23
N MET A 249 -5.36 9.97 -14.48
CA MET A 249 -6.50 9.07 -14.53
C MET A 249 -7.84 9.79 -14.34
N TRP A 250 -7.90 10.75 -13.41
CA TRP A 250 -9.11 11.50 -13.06
C TRP A 250 -9.67 12.37 -14.20
N CYS A 251 -8.84 12.66 -15.22
CA CYS A 251 -9.21 13.45 -16.40
C CYS A 251 -9.37 12.61 -17.66
N LEU A 252 -9.32 11.27 -17.55
CA LEU A 252 -9.52 10.36 -18.68
C LEU A 252 -10.98 9.92 -18.84
N ASN A 253 -11.37 9.65 -20.09
CA ASN A 253 -12.64 9.06 -20.43
C ASN A 253 -12.64 7.55 -20.13
N TYR A 254 -13.22 7.17 -18.99
CA TYR A 254 -13.23 5.79 -18.50
C TYR A 254 -13.93 4.83 -19.46
N ASP A 255 -15.07 5.21 -20.02
CA ASP A 255 -15.81 4.34 -20.96
C ASP A 255 -14.94 4.05 -22.18
N TYR A 256 -14.20 5.04 -22.67
CA TYR A 256 -13.32 4.84 -23.81
C TYR A 256 -12.08 3.97 -23.48
N ILE A 257 -11.40 4.21 -22.37
CA ILE A 257 -10.19 3.45 -22.02
C ILE A 257 -10.49 2.00 -21.57
N TYR A 258 -11.71 1.69 -21.16
CA TYR A 258 -12.08 0.34 -20.72
C TYR A 258 -12.86 -0.45 -21.78
N ASP A 259 -13.71 0.21 -22.56
CA ASP A 259 -14.70 -0.47 -23.40
C ASP A 259 -14.41 -0.38 -24.91
N ASP A 260 -13.63 0.63 -25.38
CA ASP A 260 -13.17 0.71 -26.78
C ASP A 260 -11.77 0.12 -26.95
N PRO A 261 -11.56 -0.84 -27.87
CA PRO A 261 -10.23 -1.44 -28.09
C PRO A 261 -9.10 -0.43 -28.37
N ARG A 262 -9.41 0.69 -29.03
CA ARG A 262 -8.42 1.76 -29.31
C ARG A 262 -8.09 2.52 -28.01
N GLY A 263 -9.08 2.75 -27.16
CA GLY A 263 -8.89 3.36 -25.86
C GLY A 263 -8.05 2.49 -24.91
N VAL A 264 -8.35 1.19 -24.89
CA VAL A 264 -7.55 0.20 -24.13
C VAL A 264 -6.07 0.23 -24.57
N GLU A 265 -5.80 0.25 -25.90
CA GLU A 265 -4.43 0.27 -26.42
C GLU A 265 -3.74 1.62 -26.19
N ALA A 266 -4.48 2.73 -26.29
CA ALA A 266 -3.95 4.04 -25.97
C ALA A 266 -3.56 4.17 -24.49
N TYR A 267 -4.37 3.62 -23.57
CA TYR A 267 -4.00 3.57 -22.15
C TYR A 267 -2.80 2.63 -21.90
N ARG A 268 -2.70 1.52 -22.62
CA ARG A 268 -1.49 0.66 -22.58
C ARG A 268 -0.25 1.45 -22.95
N THR A 269 -0.30 2.23 -24.03
CA THR A 269 0.80 3.11 -24.46
C THR A 269 1.16 4.12 -23.37
N LEU A 270 0.17 4.68 -22.67
CA LEU A 270 0.40 5.58 -21.55
C LEU A 270 1.15 4.90 -20.39
N ILE A 271 0.77 3.66 -20.06
CA ILE A 271 1.46 2.84 -19.06
C ILE A 271 2.91 2.56 -19.46
N ASP A 272 3.20 2.34 -20.75
CA ASP A 272 4.56 2.13 -21.26
C ASP A 272 5.39 3.44 -21.21
N ILE A 273 4.79 4.59 -21.52
CA ILE A 273 5.41 5.91 -21.36
C ILE A 273 5.77 6.16 -19.88
N GLU A 274 4.83 5.92 -18.97
CA GLU A 274 5.11 6.02 -17.52
C GLU A 274 6.28 5.12 -17.13
N THR A 275 6.28 3.87 -17.59
CA THR A 275 7.36 2.92 -17.30
C THR A 275 8.71 3.49 -17.74
N ALA A 276 8.81 4.03 -18.96
CA ALA A 276 10.04 4.63 -19.46
C ALA A 276 10.50 5.87 -18.66
N LEU A 277 9.54 6.72 -18.25
CA LEU A 277 9.84 7.92 -17.46
C LEU A 277 10.34 7.58 -16.06
N VAL A 278 9.73 6.59 -15.41
CA VAL A 278 10.12 6.15 -14.06
C VAL A 278 11.44 5.40 -14.11
N ASP A 279 11.61 4.46 -15.04
CA ASP A 279 12.85 3.67 -15.17
C ASP A 279 14.07 4.54 -15.54
N SER A 280 13.85 5.66 -16.24
CA SER A 280 14.90 6.65 -16.54
C SER A 280 15.11 7.70 -15.44
N GLY A 281 14.33 7.64 -14.34
CA GLY A 281 14.44 8.55 -13.21
C GLY A 281 13.86 9.95 -13.46
N GLN A 282 13.07 10.16 -14.51
CA GLN A 282 12.40 11.43 -14.79
C GLN A 282 11.16 11.62 -13.92
N LEU A 283 10.50 10.52 -13.54
CA LEU A 283 9.43 10.49 -12.54
C LEU A 283 9.77 9.46 -11.46
N PRO A 284 9.35 9.67 -10.20
CA PRO A 284 9.53 8.70 -9.13
C PRO A 284 8.43 7.62 -9.17
N HIS A 285 8.56 6.59 -8.36
CA HIS A 285 7.43 5.78 -7.98
C HIS A 285 6.57 6.52 -6.94
N TYR A 286 5.29 6.74 -7.23
CA TYR A 286 4.34 7.26 -6.25
C TYR A 286 3.65 6.17 -5.45
N PHE A 287 3.70 4.93 -5.94
CA PHE A 287 3.22 3.78 -5.19
C PHE A 287 4.36 2.78 -4.98
N VAL A 288 4.33 2.13 -3.83
CA VAL A 288 5.35 1.15 -3.45
C VAL A 288 4.73 -0.02 -2.69
N ASN A 289 5.40 -1.18 -2.72
CA ASN A 289 5.28 -2.19 -1.68
C ASN A 289 6.46 -2.00 -0.71
N ALA A 290 6.18 -1.62 0.52
CA ALA A 290 7.16 -1.50 1.59
C ALA A 290 7.03 -2.70 2.54
N ILE A 291 8.15 -3.39 2.79
CA ILE A 291 8.21 -4.58 3.63
C ILE A 291 9.17 -4.31 4.79
N ALA A 292 8.64 -4.32 5.99
CA ALA A 292 9.45 -4.17 7.20
C ALA A 292 9.33 -5.42 8.08
N ARG A 293 10.42 -5.82 8.74
CA ARG A 293 10.46 -7.02 9.59
C ARG A 293 10.94 -6.69 10.99
N LYS A 294 10.22 -7.21 11.98
CA LYS A 294 10.73 -7.19 13.35
C LYS A 294 11.86 -8.20 13.50
N ALA A 295 13.02 -7.73 13.96
CA ALA A 295 14.15 -8.61 14.18
C ALA A 295 13.75 -9.81 15.06
N PRO A 296 14.22 -11.03 14.75
CA PRO A 296 13.99 -12.17 15.61
C PRO A 296 14.71 -11.96 16.96
N PRO A 297 14.28 -12.64 18.05
CA PRO A 297 14.92 -12.51 19.33
C PRO A 297 16.39 -12.93 19.22
N LEU A 298 17.26 -12.16 19.88
CA LEU A 298 18.69 -12.47 19.92
C LEU A 298 18.90 -13.88 20.47
N THR A 299 19.69 -14.68 19.77
CA THR A 299 20.19 -15.97 20.31
C THR A 299 21.02 -15.73 21.58
N ALA A 300 21.22 -16.74 22.40
CA ALA A 300 22.04 -16.63 23.63
C ALA A 300 23.45 -16.08 23.31
N LYS A 301 24.05 -16.50 22.19
CA LYS A 301 25.33 -16.02 21.70
C LYS A 301 25.31 -14.53 21.32
N GLN A 302 24.25 -14.10 20.59
CA GLN A 302 24.08 -12.71 20.20
C GLN A 302 23.83 -11.80 21.41
N ARG A 303 23.06 -12.28 22.42
CA ARG A 303 22.88 -11.56 23.69
C ARG A 303 24.19 -11.35 24.42
N LEU A 304 25.08 -12.37 24.45
CA LEU A 304 26.41 -12.25 25.05
C LEU A 304 27.25 -11.22 24.30
N VAL A 305 27.26 -11.26 22.98
CA VAL A 305 28.02 -10.33 22.14
C VAL A 305 27.53 -8.88 22.34
N ARG A 306 26.21 -8.66 22.45
CA ARG A 306 25.64 -7.34 22.75
C ARG A 306 26.05 -6.83 24.14
N ARG A 307 26.16 -7.71 25.13
CA ARG A 307 26.69 -7.35 26.49
C ARG A 307 28.14 -6.88 26.45
N LEU A 308 28.90 -7.26 25.44
CA LEU A 308 30.28 -6.83 25.22
C LEU A 308 30.35 -5.53 24.37
N GLY A 309 29.22 -4.85 24.14
CA GLY A 309 29.18 -3.60 23.37
C GLY A 309 29.28 -3.79 21.86
N ILE A 310 29.11 -5.01 21.34
CA ILE A 310 29.18 -5.33 19.91
C ILE A 310 27.77 -5.49 19.40
N ASP A 311 27.39 -4.79 18.30
CA ASP A 311 26.10 -4.95 17.65
C ASP A 311 25.98 -6.35 17.00
N PRO A 312 25.11 -7.23 17.50
CA PRO A 312 24.98 -8.60 16.98
C PRO A 312 24.30 -8.66 15.60
N HIS A 313 23.70 -7.58 15.14
CA HIS A 313 23.09 -7.42 13.80
C HIS A 313 23.94 -6.55 12.86
N GLY A 314 25.03 -5.96 13.37
CA GLY A 314 25.94 -5.12 12.58
C GLY A 314 26.57 -5.86 11.40
N GLY A 315 26.90 -5.11 10.32
CA GLY A 315 27.40 -5.65 9.04
C GLY A 315 28.57 -6.63 9.14
N PHE A 316 29.39 -6.54 10.19
CA PHE A 316 30.50 -7.47 10.45
C PHE A 316 30.01 -8.89 10.78
N TYR A 317 28.95 -9.03 11.60
CA TYR A 317 28.37 -10.34 11.95
C TYR A 317 27.59 -10.97 10.79
N ALA A 318 26.90 -10.17 10.00
CA ALA A 318 26.25 -10.63 8.79
C ALA A 318 27.27 -11.12 7.74
N ALA A 319 28.45 -10.48 7.66
CA ALA A 319 29.55 -10.90 6.80
C ALA A 319 30.18 -12.23 7.27
N LEU A 320 30.39 -12.41 8.59
CA LEU A 320 30.90 -13.68 9.16
C LEU A 320 29.92 -14.83 8.98
N GLY A 321 28.60 -14.60 9.08
CA GLY A 321 27.57 -15.61 8.81
C GLY A 321 27.61 -16.09 7.36
N ARG A 322 27.73 -15.17 6.40
CA ARG A 322 27.87 -15.49 4.96
C ARG A 322 29.19 -16.20 4.64
N ALA A 323 30.29 -15.81 5.28
CA ALA A 323 31.57 -16.47 5.10
C ALA A 323 31.56 -17.92 5.60
N LYS A 324 30.94 -18.20 6.76
CA LYS A 324 30.77 -19.58 7.27
C LYS A 324 29.89 -20.46 6.39
N GLN A 325 28.83 -19.90 5.78
CA GLN A 325 27.99 -20.66 4.85
C GLN A 325 28.69 -20.96 3.53
N ARG A 326 29.68 -20.15 3.11
CA ARG A 326 30.51 -20.44 1.93
C ARG A 326 31.62 -21.46 2.19
N LEU A 327 32.08 -21.60 3.44
CA LEU A 327 33.10 -22.59 3.83
C LEU A 327 32.48 -23.95 4.20
N ALA A 328 31.15 -24.04 4.32
CA ALA A 328 30.43 -25.27 4.62
C ALA A 328 29.78 -25.92 3.36
N LYS A 329 30.04 -25.35 2.18
CA LYS A 329 29.76 -25.93 0.86
C LYS A 329 31.06 -26.29 0.16
#